data_eac71bad2cf94486ebaf017b63641ef3
#
_entry.id   eac71bad2cf94486ebaf017b63641ef3
#
_cell.length_a   1.000
_cell.length_b   1.000
_cell.length_c   1.000
_cell.angle_alpha   90.00
_cell.angle_beta   90.00
_cell.angle_gamma   90.00
#
_symmetry.space_group_name_H-M   'P 1'
#
loop_
_entity.id
_entity.type
_entity.pdbx_description
1 polymer ?
#
loop_
_entity_poly.entity_id
_entity_poly.type
_entity_poly.pdbx_seq_one_letter_code
_entity_poly.pdbx_strand_id
1 'polypeptide(L)'
;LVEYIKKVDQTTGTIIALQPENEVGIFQDMDYSKASLAAYGQEVPQTLIQYMKKNRKNLRKELLSVWEENGAKTSGTWKTVFGDNVWSKSFYTTWQYATYIDFISAGAKEIYPLPTFCNCWLVQKPDDMPGVYPNGGPVSRVMDIWKAAAPHIDVLAPDIYLSDFKNIVADYH
;
A
#
# COMPACT_ATOMS: atom_id res chain seq x y z
N LEU A 1 14.52 -15.71 -10.73
CA LEU A 1 14.07 -16.50 -9.56
C LEU A 1 12.78 -17.26 -9.88
N VAL A 2 11.69 -16.59 -10.28
CA VAL A 2 10.37 -17.24 -10.51
C VAL A 2 10.39 -18.30 -11.58
N GLU A 3 11.16 -18.12 -12.66
CA GLU A 3 11.37 -19.18 -13.68
C GLU A 3 12.00 -20.45 -13.10
N TYR A 4 12.97 -20.27 -12.19
CA TYR A 4 13.58 -21.39 -11.50
C TYR A 4 12.59 -22.09 -10.55
N ILE A 5 11.84 -21.31 -9.78
CA ILE A 5 10.77 -21.82 -8.90
C ILE A 5 9.79 -22.66 -9.72
N LYS A 6 9.27 -22.13 -10.82
CA LYS A 6 8.38 -22.85 -11.73
C LYS A 6 8.98 -24.17 -12.18
N LYS A 7 10.26 -24.15 -12.61
CA LYS A 7 10.94 -25.36 -13.10
C LYS A 7 11.00 -26.48 -12.07
N VAL A 8 11.21 -26.17 -10.79
CA VAL A 8 11.40 -27.17 -9.73
C VAL A 8 10.11 -27.52 -9.00
N ASP A 9 9.11 -26.66 -9.02
CA ASP A 9 7.90 -26.79 -8.18
C ASP A 9 6.62 -27.12 -8.97
N GLN A 10 6.56 -26.86 -10.28
CA GLN A 10 5.32 -27.00 -11.05
C GLN A 10 4.70 -28.41 -11.01
N THR A 11 5.48 -29.44 -10.67
CA THR A 11 5.01 -30.83 -10.55
C THR A 11 4.74 -31.24 -9.11
N THR A 12 5.32 -30.56 -8.14
CA THR A 12 5.22 -30.88 -6.71
C THR A 12 4.23 -29.98 -5.98
N GLY A 13 4.12 -28.69 -6.39
CA GLY A 13 3.20 -27.73 -5.80
C GLY A 13 3.46 -27.46 -4.32
N THR A 14 4.73 -27.46 -3.90
CA THR A 14 5.14 -27.21 -2.51
C THR A 14 5.15 -25.73 -2.14
N ILE A 15 5.38 -24.87 -3.12
CA ILE A 15 5.36 -23.41 -2.93
C ILE A 15 3.93 -22.92 -3.14
N ILE A 16 3.32 -22.40 -2.08
CA ILE A 16 1.90 -22.02 -2.09
C ILE A 16 1.67 -20.53 -2.33
N ALA A 17 2.66 -19.69 -2.11
CA ALA A 17 2.59 -18.24 -2.31
C ALA A 17 3.98 -17.65 -2.44
N LEU A 18 4.05 -16.41 -2.98
CA LEU A 18 5.26 -15.59 -3.04
C LEU A 18 5.06 -14.31 -2.23
N GLN A 19 6.07 -13.94 -1.46
CA GLN A 19 6.16 -12.63 -0.80
C GLN A 19 7.22 -11.79 -1.53
N PRO A 20 6.82 -10.81 -2.36
CA PRO A 20 7.77 -9.85 -2.90
C PRO A 20 8.15 -8.84 -1.82
N GLU A 21 9.45 -8.68 -1.59
CA GLU A 21 10.05 -7.83 -0.57
C GLU A 21 9.63 -8.21 0.88
N ASN A 22 10.04 -7.40 1.86
CA ASN A 22 9.71 -7.59 3.27
C ASN A 22 9.49 -6.25 3.97
N GLU A 23 8.34 -6.06 4.59
CA GLU A 23 7.98 -4.89 5.41
C GLU A 23 8.40 -3.56 4.77
N VAL A 24 8.02 -3.37 3.51
CA VAL A 24 8.40 -2.19 2.74
C VAL A 24 7.95 -0.89 3.40
N GLY A 25 8.78 0.14 3.28
CA GLY A 25 8.47 1.47 3.81
C GLY A 25 9.72 2.24 4.23
N ILE A 26 9.54 3.49 4.60
CA ILE A 26 10.60 4.38 5.09
C ILE A 26 10.20 5.02 6.42
N PHE A 27 11.18 5.27 7.30
CA PHE A 27 10.98 6.00 8.57
C PHE A 27 10.99 7.52 8.37
N GLN A 28 10.23 7.98 7.37
CA GLN A 28 9.98 9.38 7.03
C GLN A 28 8.57 9.50 6.45
N ASP A 29 8.03 10.70 6.37
CA ASP A 29 6.73 10.95 5.75
C ASP A 29 6.79 10.77 4.23
N MET A 30 7.97 11.05 3.59
CA MET A 30 8.18 10.90 2.15
C MET A 30 9.69 10.84 1.86
N ASP A 31 10.08 10.29 0.70
CA ASP A 31 11.40 10.50 0.11
C ASP A 31 11.51 11.93 -0.46
N TYR A 32 12.55 12.67 -0.07
CA TYR A 32 12.81 14.05 -0.49
C TYR A 32 13.84 14.16 -1.63
N SER A 33 14.14 13.09 -2.34
CA SER A 33 14.94 13.16 -3.55
C SER A 33 14.27 14.02 -4.63
N LYS A 34 15.07 14.56 -5.56
CA LYS A 34 14.55 15.35 -6.69
C LYS A 34 13.50 14.59 -7.50
N ALA A 35 13.70 13.30 -7.69
CA ALA A 35 12.77 12.44 -8.42
C ALA A 35 11.43 12.31 -7.70
N SER A 36 11.47 12.03 -6.39
CA SER A 36 10.26 11.90 -5.57
C SER A 36 9.49 13.22 -5.46
N LEU A 37 10.19 14.34 -5.26
CA LEU A 37 9.56 15.67 -5.23
C LEU A 37 8.87 16.02 -6.56
N ALA A 38 9.51 15.70 -7.68
CA ALA A 38 8.91 15.90 -9.00
C ALA A 38 7.66 15.02 -9.20
N ALA A 39 7.70 13.76 -8.77
CA ALA A 39 6.56 12.84 -8.85
C ALA A 39 5.42 13.24 -7.90
N TYR A 40 5.73 13.70 -6.69
CA TYR A 40 4.73 14.23 -5.75
C TYR A 40 4.00 15.47 -6.28
N GLY A 41 4.67 16.24 -7.13
CA GLY A 41 4.09 17.39 -7.84
C GLY A 41 3.16 17.01 -9.00
N GLN A 42 3.10 15.74 -9.40
CA GLN A 42 2.18 15.28 -10.46
C GLN A 42 0.76 15.09 -9.94
N GLU A 43 -0.17 14.91 -10.85
CA GLU A 43 -1.56 14.61 -10.51
C GLU A 43 -1.71 13.28 -9.78
N VAL A 44 -2.66 13.23 -8.86
CA VAL A 44 -3.10 11.98 -8.24
C VAL A 44 -3.64 11.04 -9.31
N PRO A 45 -3.18 9.79 -9.39
CA PRO A 45 -3.65 8.84 -10.40
C PRO A 45 -5.17 8.67 -10.37
N GLN A 46 -5.78 8.72 -11.55
CA GLN A 46 -7.25 8.62 -11.69
C GLN A 46 -7.78 7.26 -11.20
N THR A 47 -6.98 6.21 -11.24
CA THR A 47 -7.30 4.90 -10.64
C THR A 47 -7.58 5.02 -9.14
N LEU A 48 -6.75 5.76 -8.38
CA LEU A 48 -6.99 6.01 -6.97
C LEU A 48 -8.25 6.85 -6.75
N ILE A 49 -8.43 7.91 -7.51
CA ILE A 49 -9.63 8.77 -7.42
C ILE A 49 -10.91 7.97 -7.69
N GLN A 50 -10.92 7.13 -8.71
CA GLN A 50 -12.06 6.28 -9.05
C GLN A 50 -12.35 5.25 -7.97
N TYR A 51 -11.29 4.61 -7.43
CA TYR A 51 -11.41 3.69 -6.30
C TYR A 51 -12.05 4.38 -5.09
N MET A 52 -11.56 5.55 -4.71
CA MET A 52 -12.08 6.33 -3.58
C MET A 52 -13.55 6.71 -3.78
N LYS A 53 -13.93 7.17 -4.97
CA LYS A 53 -15.33 7.50 -5.29
C LYS A 53 -16.24 6.27 -5.19
N LYS A 54 -15.82 5.15 -5.76
CA LYS A 54 -16.58 3.90 -5.76
C LYS A 54 -16.78 3.34 -4.36
N ASN A 55 -15.73 3.42 -3.51
CA ASN A 55 -15.70 2.80 -2.20
C ASN A 55 -15.90 3.79 -1.04
N ARG A 56 -16.36 5.02 -1.30
CA ARG A 56 -16.40 6.12 -0.32
C ARG A 56 -16.96 5.74 1.04
N LYS A 57 -17.99 4.92 1.11
CA LYS A 57 -18.64 4.50 2.37
C LYS A 57 -17.80 3.52 3.20
N ASN A 58 -16.82 2.88 2.58
CA ASN A 58 -16.00 1.83 3.17
C ASN A 58 -14.51 2.19 3.23
N LEU A 59 -14.16 3.44 2.86
CA LEU A 59 -12.77 3.90 2.95
C LEU A 59 -12.32 3.93 4.41
N ARG A 60 -11.06 3.63 4.60
CA ARG A 60 -10.41 3.82 5.90
C ARG A 60 -10.49 5.28 6.33
N LYS A 61 -10.64 5.46 7.64
CA LYS A 61 -10.90 6.77 8.25
C LYS A 61 -9.90 7.83 7.82
N GLU A 62 -8.62 7.50 7.83
CA GLU A 62 -7.55 8.44 7.50
C GLU A 62 -7.65 8.94 6.06
N LEU A 63 -7.85 8.04 5.10
CA LEU A 63 -7.99 8.41 3.70
C LEU A 63 -9.26 9.23 3.47
N LEU A 64 -10.37 8.80 4.07
CA LEU A 64 -11.66 9.48 3.91
C LEU A 64 -11.63 10.89 4.52
N SER A 65 -11.20 11.03 5.79
CA SER A 65 -11.23 12.30 6.48
C SER A 65 -10.32 13.34 5.82
N VAL A 66 -9.08 12.95 5.49
CA VAL A 66 -8.13 13.86 4.81
C VAL A 66 -8.65 14.31 3.45
N TRP A 67 -9.29 13.41 2.69
CA TRP A 67 -9.89 13.76 1.40
C TRP A 67 -11.09 14.68 1.53
N GLU A 68 -12.00 14.40 2.48
CA GLU A 68 -13.21 15.20 2.71
C GLU A 68 -12.90 16.58 3.30
N GLU A 69 -12.00 16.67 4.28
CA GLU A 69 -11.53 17.94 4.86
C GLU A 69 -10.89 18.86 3.81
N ASN A 70 -10.31 18.28 2.75
CA ASN A 70 -9.76 19.04 1.62
C ASN A 70 -10.76 19.24 0.47
N GLY A 71 -12.05 19.04 0.71
CA GLY A 71 -13.15 19.32 -0.23
C GLY A 71 -13.44 18.18 -1.21
N ALA A 72 -13.00 16.96 -0.93
CA ALA A 72 -13.23 15.75 -1.75
C ALA A 72 -12.90 15.95 -3.25
N LYS A 73 -11.80 16.66 -3.52
CA LYS A 73 -11.37 16.99 -4.89
C LYS A 73 -11.02 15.71 -5.66
N THR A 74 -11.31 15.73 -6.96
CA THR A 74 -11.17 14.55 -7.83
C THR A 74 -10.11 14.71 -8.92
N SER A 75 -9.36 15.80 -8.89
CA SER A 75 -8.24 16.09 -9.79
C SER A 75 -7.25 17.05 -9.15
N GLY A 76 -6.03 17.03 -9.63
CA GLY A 76 -4.94 17.87 -9.16
C GLY A 76 -3.83 17.08 -8.50
N THR A 77 -2.79 17.78 -8.03
CA THR A 77 -1.64 17.18 -7.37
C THR A 77 -2.03 16.58 -6.01
N TRP A 78 -1.13 15.79 -5.43
CA TRP A 78 -1.31 15.23 -4.09
C TRP A 78 -1.65 16.29 -3.04
N LYS A 79 -0.96 17.46 -3.07
CA LYS A 79 -1.29 18.60 -2.22
C LYS A 79 -2.66 19.20 -2.53
N THR A 80 -3.04 19.25 -3.79
CA THR A 80 -4.34 19.78 -4.19
C THR A 80 -5.49 18.90 -3.70
N VAL A 81 -5.33 17.59 -3.80
CA VAL A 81 -6.38 16.60 -3.45
C VAL A 81 -6.46 16.34 -1.96
N PHE A 82 -5.30 16.23 -1.27
CA PHE A 82 -5.22 15.81 0.13
C PHE A 82 -4.69 16.88 1.10
N GLY A 83 -4.38 18.08 0.61
CA GLY A 83 -3.78 19.16 1.43
C GLY A 83 -2.26 19.03 1.56
N ASP A 84 -1.64 20.07 2.12
CA ASP A 84 -0.20 20.07 2.41
C ASP A 84 0.06 19.59 3.84
N ASN A 85 0.04 18.30 4.05
CA ASN A 85 0.16 17.67 5.36
C ASN A 85 0.92 16.34 5.28
N VAL A 86 1.18 15.73 6.44
CA VAL A 86 1.89 14.44 6.52
C VAL A 86 1.14 13.31 5.82
N TRP A 87 -0.19 13.34 5.81
CA TRP A 87 -1.01 12.29 5.19
C TRP A 87 -0.93 12.32 3.67
N SER A 88 -0.94 13.51 3.05
CA SER A 88 -0.80 13.60 1.58
C SER A 88 0.54 13.03 1.11
N LYS A 89 1.61 13.25 1.88
CA LYS A 89 2.93 12.67 1.62
C LYS A 89 2.94 11.16 1.85
N SER A 90 2.31 10.70 2.93
CA SER A 90 2.16 9.27 3.21
C SER A 90 1.35 8.56 2.13
N PHE A 91 0.26 9.12 1.67
CA PHE A 91 -0.56 8.53 0.60
C PHE A 91 0.22 8.42 -0.72
N TYR A 92 0.99 9.46 -1.06
CA TYR A 92 1.90 9.42 -2.19
C TYR A 92 2.96 8.32 -2.02
N THR A 93 3.63 8.26 -0.87
CA THR A 93 4.66 7.25 -0.58
C THR A 93 4.08 5.84 -0.69
N THR A 94 2.90 5.63 -0.12
CA THR A 94 2.17 4.36 -0.20
C THR A 94 1.86 3.98 -1.65
N TRP A 95 1.40 4.93 -2.45
CA TRP A 95 1.14 4.69 -3.88
C TRP A 95 2.41 4.23 -4.61
N GLN A 96 3.55 4.85 -4.35
CA GLN A 96 4.82 4.48 -5.00
C GLN A 96 5.26 3.06 -4.63
N TYR A 97 5.21 2.70 -3.34
CA TYR A 97 5.52 1.34 -2.90
C TYR A 97 4.55 0.31 -3.46
N ALA A 98 3.26 0.58 -3.38
CA ALA A 98 2.24 -0.35 -3.85
C ALA A 98 2.37 -0.62 -5.36
N THR A 99 2.57 0.42 -6.18
CA THR A 99 2.77 0.25 -7.63
C THR A 99 4.07 -0.48 -7.98
N TYR A 100 5.13 -0.26 -7.21
CA TYR A 100 6.39 -0.99 -7.38
C TYR A 100 6.20 -2.49 -7.08
N ILE A 101 5.58 -2.82 -5.95
CA ILE A 101 5.31 -4.20 -5.55
C ILE A 101 4.34 -4.88 -6.53
N ASP A 102 3.34 -4.16 -7.01
CA ASP A 102 2.42 -4.66 -8.02
C ASP A 102 3.13 -5.03 -9.32
N PHE A 103 4.04 -4.17 -9.79
CA PHE A 103 4.84 -4.42 -10.99
C PHE A 103 5.65 -5.73 -10.88
N ILE A 104 6.30 -5.94 -9.72
CA ILE A 104 7.06 -7.19 -9.46
C ILE A 104 6.11 -8.39 -9.45
N SER A 105 4.97 -8.27 -8.78
CA SER A 105 3.99 -9.34 -8.62
C SER A 105 3.32 -9.72 -9.94
N ALA A 106 2.97 -8.73 -10.76
CA ALA A 106 2.46 -8.94 -12.11
C ALA A 106 3.43 -9.76 -12.95
N GLY A 107 4.70 -9.34 -13.02
CA GLY A 107 5.73 -10.08 -13.76
C GLY A 107 5.99 -11.49 -13.20
N ALA A 108 5.90 -11.68 -11.89
CA ALA A 108 6.01 -13.01 -11.29
C ALA A 108 4.84 -13.92 -11.70
N LYS A 109 3.61 -13.40 -11.66
CA LYS A 109 2.38 -14.13 -12.03
C LYS A 109 2.33 -14.50 -13.52
N GLU A 110 2.88 -13.68 -14.41
CA GLU A 110 3.02 -14.03 -15.84
C GLU A 110 3.87 -15.29 -16.06
N ILE A 111 4.89 -15.48 -15.22
CA ILE A 111 5.80 -16.63 -15.31
C ILE A 111 5.21 -17.85 -14.60
N TYR A 112 4.77 -17.69 -13.35
CA TYR A 112 4.20 -18.74 -12.52
C TYR A 112 3.13 -18.16 -11.60
N PRO A 113 1.83 -18.40 -11.89
CA PRO A 113 0.71 -17.67 -11.26
C PRO A 113 0.41 -18.16 -9.83
N LEU A 114 1.39 -18.08 -8.94
CA LEU A 114 1.19 -18.31 -7.52
C LEU A 114 0.50 -17.12 -6.87
N PRO A 115 -0.26 -17.35 -5.80
CA PRO A 115 -0.72 -16.26 -4.94
C PRO A 115 0.45 -15.42 -4.43
N THR A 116 0.19 -14.12 -4.29
CA THR A 116 1.18 -13.16 -3.77
C THR A 116 0.65 -12.46 -2.54
N PHE A 117 1.50 -12.24 -1.55
CA PHE A 117 1.14 -11.46 -0.37
C PHE A 117 2.23 -10.45 -0.03
N CYS A 118 1.84 -9.35 0.59
CA CYS A 118 2.76 -8.36 1.10
C CYS A 118 2.57 -8.24 2.61
N ASN A 119 3.66 -8.41 3.36
CA ASN A 119 3.63 -8.24 4.80
C ASN A 119 3.88 -6.78 5.19
N CYS A 120 3.46 -6.40 6.38
CA CYS A 120 3.67 -5.06 6.88
C CYS A 120 3.96 -5.01 8.37
N TRP A 121 4.76 -4.01 8.71
CA TRP A 121 4.87 -3.50 10.08
C TRP A 121 3.52 -3.00 10.57
N LEU A 122 3.27 -3.10 11.87
CA LEU A 122 2.05 -2.57 12.48
C LEU A 122 2.22 -1.13 12.96
N VAL A 123 1.16 -0.34 12.88
CA VAL A 123 1.05 0.88 13.67
C VAL A 123 0.90 0.47 15.13
N GLN A 124 1.87 0.83 15.98
CA GLN A 124 1.93 0.32 17.34
C GLN A 124 1.06 1.12 18.32
N LYS A 125 0.92 2.42 18.08
CA LYS A 125 0.08 3.30 18.90
C LYS A 125 -0.93 4.04 18.03
N PRO A 126 -2.14 4.29 18.52
CA PRO A 126 -3.18 4.99 17.76
C PRO A 126 -2.80 6.38 17.28
N ASP A 127 -1.90 7.07 17.98
CA ASP A 127 -1.40 8.42 17.69
C ASP A 127 -0.08 8.45 16.90
N ASP A 128 0.53 7.30 16.61
CA ASP A 128 1.71 7.25 15.76
C ASP A 128 1.40 7.82 14.36
N MET A 129 2.20 8.77 13.94
CA MET A 129 2.07 9.39 12.61
C MET A 129 2.95 8.68 11.58
N PRO A 130 2.62 8.80 10.27
CA PRO A 130 3.47 8.28 9.20
C PRO A 130 4.93 8.73 9.36
N GLY A 131 5.87 7.77 9.28
CA GLY A 131 7.31 8.00 9.51
C GLY A 131 7.79 7.61 10.91
N VAL A 132 6.91 7.46 11.90
CA VAL A 132 7.20 6.80 13.19
C VAL A 132 7.25 5.28 13.00
N TYR A 133 6.47 4.77 12.06
CA TYR A 133 6.52 3.41 11.53
C TYR A 133 6.93 3.42 10.05
N PRO A 134 7.32 2.29 9.45
CA PRO A 134 7.66 2.24 8.02
C PRO A 134 6.49 2.69 7.15
N ASN A 135 6.56 3.96 6.73
CA ASN A 135 5.55 4.62 5.91
C ASN A 135 5.62 4.13 4.46
N GLY A 136 4.49 3.84 3.86
CA GLY A 136 4.38 3.31 2.50
C GLY A 136 4.03 1.84 2.43
N GLY A 137 4.30 1.07 3.49
CA GLY A 137 3.86 -0.33 3.60
C GLY A 137 2.34 -0.46 3.78
N PRO A 138 1.79 -1.70 3.65
CA PRO A 138 0.35 -1.94 3.68
C PRO A 138 -0.25 -1.93 5.10
N VAL A 139 0.07 -0.92 5.91
CA VAL A 139 -0.58 -0.73 7.21
C VAL A 139 -2.07 -0.46 7.04
N SER A 140 -2.89 -0.84 8.02
CA SER A 140 -4.35 -0.77 7.92
C SER A 140 -4.90 0.59 7.48
N ARG A 141 -4.25 1.68 7.90
CA ARG A 141 -4.63 3.08 7.59
C ARG A 141 -4.57 3.46 6.12
N VAL A 142 -3.72 2.80 5.33
CA VAL A 142 -3.48 3.10 3.91
C VAL A 142 -3.81 1.92 2.99
N MET A 143 -4.49 0.92 3.53
CA MET A 143 -4.84 -0.31 2.83
C MET A 143 -5.67 -0.06 1.54
N ASP A 144 -6.53 0.97 1.54
CA ASP A 144 -7.30 1.34 0.36
C ASP A 144 -6.43 1.79 -0.81
N ILE A 145 -5.31 2.45 -0.51
CA ILE A 145 -4.33 2.86 -1.54
C ILE A 145 -3.65 1.62 -2.12
N TRP A 146 -3.28 0.65 -1.28
CA TRP A 146 -2.74 -0.63 -1.73
C TRP A 146 -3.73 -1.40 -2.60
N LYS A 147 -5.00 -1.50 -2.19
CA LYS A 147 -6.06 -2.14 -2.98
C LYS A 147 -6.28 -1.46 -4.33
N ALA A 148 -6.09 -0.13 -4.40
CA ALA A 148 -6.22 0.61 -5.66
C ALA A 148 -4.99 0.48 -6.57
N ALA A 149 -3.79 0.40 -5.99
CA ALA A 149 -2.51 0.48 -6.70
C ALA A 149 -1.91 -0.89 -7.03
N ALA A 150 -2.26 -1.94 -6.27
CA ALA A 150 -1.62 -3.25 -6.35
C ALA A 150 -2.64 -4.39 -6.56
N PRO A 151 -3.33 -4.44 -7.71
CA PRO A 151 -4.33 -5.47 -8.00
C PRO A 151 -3.76 -6.88 -8.14
N HIS A 152 -2.45 -7.05 -8.30
CA HIS A 152 -1.79 -8.36 -8.37
C HIS A 152 -1.34 -8.89 -7.00
N ILE A 153 -1.54 -8.15 -5.92
CA ILE A 153 -1.34 -8.64 -4.55
C ILE A 153 -2.66 -9.24 -4.04
N ASP A 154 -2.66 -10.51 -3.70
CA ASP A 154 -3.86 -11.22 -3.26
C ASP A 154 -4.15 -11.00 -1.78
N VAL A 155 -3.11 -10.84 -0.95
CA VAL A 155 -3.24 -10.70 0.51
C VAL A 155 -2.31 -9.61 1.05
N LEU A 156 -2.86 -8.73 1.90
CA LEU A 156 -2.10 -7.82 2.73
C LEU A 156 -2.08 -8.40 4.15
N ALA A 157 -0.89 -8.73 4.66
CA ALA A 157 -0.72 -9.50 5.89
C ALA A 157 0.04 -8.71 6.96
N PRO A 158 -0.50 -8.52 8.16
CA PRO A 158 0.24 -7.88 9.26
C PRO A 158 1.21 -8.86 9.91
N ASP A 159 2.42 -8.39 10.26
CA ASP A 159 3.34 -9.12 11.14
C ASP A 159 2.97 -8.84 12.59
N ILE A 160 2.31 -9.81 13.23
CA ILE A 160 1.68 -9.59 14.53
C ILE A 160 2.63 -9.95 15.66
N TYR A 161 3.23 -8.93 16.28
CA TYR A 161 4.06 -9.05 17.48
C TYR A 161 3.39 -8.53 18.75
N LEU A 162 2.17 -7.95 18.62
CA LEU A 162 1.43 -7.36 19.72
C LEU A 162 0.38 -8.34 20.25
N SER A 163 0.01 -8.20 21.54
CA SER A 163 -0.95 -9.07 22.19
C SER A 163 -2.40 -8.89 21.73
N ASP A 164 -2.73 -7.76 21.10
CA ASP A 164 -4.08 -7.45 20.63
C ASP A 164 -4.41 -8.08 19.27
N PHE A 165 -4.15 -9.37 19.16
CA PHE A 165 -4.32 -10.17 17.94
C PHE A 165 -5.71 -9.99 17.30
N LYS A 166 -6.77 -10.03 18.13
CA LYS A 166 -8.15 -9.98 17.63
C LYS A 166 -8.47 -8.70 16.88
N ASN A 167 -8.08 -7.54 17.43
CA ASN A 167 -8.37 -6.25 16.79
C ASN A 167 -7.46 -6.03 15.57
N ILE A 168 -6.19 -6.45 15.65
CA ILE A 168 -5.29 -6.37 14.50
C ILE A 168 -5.84 -7.18 13.32
N VAL A 169 -6.24 -8.44 13.54
CA VAL A 169 -6.83 -9.25 12.47
C VAL A 169 -8.11 -8.63 11.91
N ALA A 170 -8.96 -8.07 12.77
CA ALA A 170 -10.18 -7.38 12.34
C ALA A 170 -9.90 -6.16 11.46
N ASP A 171 -8.79 -5.45 11.70
CA ASP A 171 -8.37 -4.31 10.88
C ASP A 171 -7.90 -4.72 9.46
N TYR A 172 -7.51 -5.96 9.26
CA TYR A 172 -7.03 -6.48 7.98
C TYR A 172 -8.06 -7.34 7.24
N HIS A 173 -9.22 -7.52 7.80
CA HIS A 173 -10.35 -8.23 7.17
C HIS A 173 -11.25 -7.27 6.33
#